data_1839f32600af7d56c209a7b9bf0a0c3a
#
_entry.id   1839f32600af7d56c209a7b9bf0a0c3a
#
_cell.length_a   1.000
_cell.length_b   1.000
_cell.length_c   1.000
_cell.angle_alpha   90.00
_cell.angle_beta   90.00
_cell.angle_gamma   90.00
#
_symmetry.space_group_name_H-M   'P 1'
#
loop_
_entity.id
_entity.type
_entity.pdbx_description
1 polymer ?
#
loop_
_entity_poly.entity_id
_entity_poly.type
_entity_poly.pdbx_seq_one_letter_code
_entity_poly.pdbx_strand_id
1 'polypeptide(L)'
;MSRFIRVAVFVSAACTACIAMAQPRYETLTVARLPEASPHRLYVSDISINHIVDGRLHVIDGDGLNYLGMISTGYAGNATLSLDRKELYVATTYYSRLSRGERSEVVDIHDTQTLEHRGEIAIPARHAQALPYKGLIRPSADGRWLYVQNATPASSVTVVDLKARKFAAEIATPGCWIVIPSQSAGNRFATLCGDGTMQSIVLDDNGGLKSRARSARFFHPDEDPVFVQSDNIGDRHYFVSYKGQVYAADLSGDKPMVDAP
;
A
#
# COMPACT_ATOMS: atom_id res chain seq x y z
N MET A 1 -28.46 -81.18 51.86
CA MET A 1 -27.87 -79.92 52.34
C MET A 1 -27.22 -79.31 51.09
N SER A 2 -27.84 -78.56 50.32
CA SER A 2 -28.63 -77.34 50.34
C SER A 2 -27.82 -76.13 49.87
N ARG A 3 -28.30 -75.69 48.71
CA ARG A 3 -28.49 -74.27 48.36
C ARG A 3 -27.48 -73.26 48.86
N PHE A 4 -26.76 -72.69 47.96
CA PHE A 4 -26.38 -71.26 47.85
C PHE A 4 -25.17 -71.12 46.89
N ILE A 5 -25.32 -71.32 45.63
CA ILE A 5 -24.39 -70.83 44.60
C ILE A 5 -25.23 -70.55 43.34
N ARG A 6 -25.95 -69.47 43.31
CA ARG A 6 -26.54 -68.90 42.09
C ARG A 6 -26.94 -67.44 42.33
N VAL A 7 -26.07 -66.52 42.44
CA VAL A 7 -26.34 -65.08 42.29
C VAL A 7 -25.00 -64.31 42.24
N ALA A 8 -24.13 -64.57 41.32
CA ALA A 8 -22.95 -63.72 41.13
C ALA A 8 -22.41 -63.66 39.70
N VAL A 9 -23.29 -63.76 38.69
CA VAL A 9 -22.82 -63.70 37.26
C VAL A 9 -23.67 -62.76 36.41
N PHE A 10 -24.30 -61.73 36.95
CA PHE A 10 -25.14 -60.85 36.13
C PHE A 10 -24.94 -59.36 36.33
N VAL A 11 -23.78 -58.89 36.74
CA VAL A 11 -23.51 -57.44 36.87
C VAL A 11 -22.24 -56.99 36.14
N SER A 12 -21.68 -57.73 35.21
CA SER A 12 -20.43 -57.38 34.56
C SER A 12 -20.55 -57.11 33.03
N ALA A 13 -21.76 -56.92 32.51
CA ALA A 13 -21.97 -56.77 31.05
C ALA A 13 -22.62 -55.42 30.61
N ALA A 14 -22.57 -54.39 31.45
CA ALA A 14 -23.28 -53.15 31.14
C ALA A 14 -22.42 -51.86 31.16
N CYS A 15 -21.10 -51.96 31.05
CA CYS A 15 -20.22 -50.75 31.03
C CYS A 15 -19.26 -50.67 29.82
N THR A 16 -19.59 -51.24 28.70
CA THR A 16 -18.80 -51.15 27.47
C THR A 16 -19.58 -50.50 26.31
N ALA A 17 -20.30 -49.44 26.59
CA ALA A 17 -20.95 -48.69 25.51
C ALA A 17 -20.71 -47.20 25.78
N CYS A 18 -20.19 -46.53 24.75
CA CYS A 18 -20.07 -45.09 24.57
C CYS A 18 -18.73 -44.47 24.96
N ILE A 19 -17.63 -44.96 24.42
CA ILE A 19 -16.58 -44.02 23.96
C ILE A 19 -16.95 -43.72 22.50
N ALA A 20 -17.94 -42.86 22.30
CA ALA A 20 -18.09 -42.15 21.07
C ALA A 20 -16.89 -41.20 20.96
N MET A 21 -15.85 -41.62 20.25
CA MET A 21 -14.81 -40.71 19.84
C MET A 21 -15.48 -39.64 19.00
N ALA A 22 -15.77 -38.49 19.60
CA ALA A 22 -16.08 -37.30 18.85
C ALA A 22 -14.82 -36.98 18.01
N GLN A 23 -14.82 -37.43 16.76
CA GLN A 23 -13.79 -37.00 15.82
C GLN A 23 -13.89 -35.47 15.76
N PRO A 24 -12.78 -34.74 15.99
CA PRO A 24 -12.80 -33.31 15.84
C PRO A 24 -13.25 -33.03 14.40
N ARG A 25 -14.36 -32.33 14.27
CA ARG A 25 -14.76 -31.80 12.96
C ARG A 25 -13.67 -30.82 12.57
N TYR A 26 -12.92 -31.11 11.53
CA TYR A 26 -12.03 -30.13 10.94
C TYR A 26 -12.88 -28.95 10.51
N GLU A 27 -12.56 -27.78 11.05
CA GLU A 27 -13.21 -26.56 10.60
C GLU A 27 -12.87 -26.34 9.13
N THR A 28 -13.87 -26.14 8.30
CA THR A 28 -13.65 -25.71 6.93
C THR A 28 -13.39 -24.23 6.97
N LEU A 29 -12.15 -23.83 6.68
CA LEU A 29 -11.79 -22.42 6.54
C LEU A 29 -12.59 -21.83 5.38
N THR A 30 -13.40 -20.83 5.66
CA THR A 30 -14.12 -20.04 4.67
C THR A 30 -13.58 -18.61 4.70
N VAL A 31 -13.18 -18.10 3.54
CA VAL A 31 -12.81 -16.70 3.40
C VAL A 31 -14.08 -15.91 3.09
N ALA A 32 -14.44 -15.01 4.00
CA ALA A 32 -15.56 -14.11 3.78
C ALA A 32 -15.23 -13.14 2.63
N ARG A 33 -16.22 -12.87 1.81
CA ARG A 33 -16.11 -11.86 0.76
C ARG A 33 -16.80 -10.58 1.20
N LEU A 34 -16.11 -9.46 1.05
CA LEU A 34 -16.70 -8.15 1.26
C LEU A 34 -17.80 -7.90 0.21
N PRO A 35 -18.78 -7.06 0.52
CA PRO A 35 -19.72 -6.56 -0.47
C PRO A 35 -18.97 -5.94 -1.67
N GLU A 36 -19.64 -5.80 -2.80
CA GLU A 36 -19.08 -5.07 -3.93
C GLU A 36 -18.66 -3.65 -3.51
N ALA A 37 -17.52 -3.20 -4.05
CA ALA A 37 -16.97 -1.92 -3.62
C ALA A 37 -17.86 -0.76 -4.10
N SER A 38 -18.47 -0.01 -3.15
CA SER A 38 -19.10 1.26 -3.44
C SER A 38 -18.04 2.34 -3.73
N PRO A 39 -18.40 3.43 -4.41
CA PRO A 39 -17.51 4.59 -4.57
C PRO A 39 -17.02 5.18 -3.24
N HIS A 40 -17.78 4.97 -2.17
CA HIS A 40 -17.50 5.49 -0.83
C HIS A 40 -16.80 4.48 0.09
N ARG A 41 -16.25 3.37 -0.44
CA ARG A 41 -15.39 2.50 0.36
C ARG A 41 -14.10 3.21 0.71
N LEU A 42 -13.84 3.32 2.00
CA LEU A 42 -12.67 3.99 2.56
C LEU A 42 -11.60 2.97 2.94
N TYR A 43 -10.35 3.35 2.70
CA TYR A 43 -9.15 2.65 3.15
C TYR A 43 -8.38 3.62 4.03
N VAL A 44 -8.38 3.38 5.34
CA VAL A 44 -7.83 4.29 6.34
C VAL A 44 -6.56 3.70 6.93
N SER A 45 -5.42 4.32 6.60
CA SER A 45 -4.12 3.91 7.14
C SER A 45 -3.95 4.36 8.58
N ASP A 46 -3.58 3.43 9.45
CA ASP A 46 -3.15 3.67 10.82
C ASP A 46 -1.67 3.30 10.94
N ILE A 47 -0.80 4.30 10.87
CA ILE A 47 0.65 4.19 11.05
C ILE A 47 1.11 5.09 12.20
N SER A 48 0.45 4.95 13.34
CA SER A 48 0.79 5.68 14.55
C SER A 48 2.18 5.29 15.06
N ILE A 49 2.98 6.28 15.49
CA ILE A 49 4.34 6.10 15.99
C ILE A 49 4.38 5.08 17.15
N ASN A 50 3.35 5.05 17.98
CA ASN A 50 3.31 4.17 19.17
C ASN A 50 3.28 2.68 18.81
N HIS A 51 2.83 2.33 17.60
CA HIS A 51 2.78 0.96 17.09
C HIS A 51 3.20 0.86 15.62
N ILE A 52 4.15 1.68 15.22
CA ILE A 52 4.65 1.80 13.83
C ILE A 52 5.10 0.46 13.23
N VAL A 53 5.46 -0.52 14.06
CA VAL A 53 5.86 -1.88 13.65
C VAL A 53 4.68 -2.77 13.26
N ASP A 54 3.47 -2.37 13.59
CA ASP A 54 2.21 -3.07 13.33
C ASP A 54 1.20 -2.09 12.70
N GLY A 55 1.60 -1.51 11.59
CA GLY A 55 0.75 -0.63 10.81
C GLY A 55 -0.46 -1.38 10.27
N ARG A 56 -1.58 -0.67 10.11
CA ARG A 56 -2.86 -1.26 9.71
C ARG A 56 -3.54 -0.39 8.66
N LEU A 57 -4.28 -1.05 7.79
CA LEU A 57 -5.19 -0.41 6.86
C LEU A 57 -6.60 -0.91 7.15
N HIS A 58 -7.44 -0.04 7.65
CA HIS A 58 -8.84 -0.33 7.94
C HIS A 58 -9.71 -0.11 6.72
N VAL A 59 -10.62 -1.05 6.47
CA VAL A 59 -11.57 -0.96 5.36
C VAL A 59 -12.95 -0.66 5.93
N ILE A 60 -13.55 0.43 5.50
CA ILE A 60 -14.81 0.96 6.03
C ILE A 60 -15.78 1.22 4.88
N ASP A 61 -17.02 0.82 5.05
CA ASP A 61 -18.13 1.28 4.22
C ASP A 61 -18.48 2.71 4.62
N GLY A 62 -18.22 3.66 3.73
CA GLY A 62 -18.46 5.08 4.00
C GLY A 62 -19.94 5.48 3.94
N ASP A 63 -20.82 4.65 3.36
CA ASP A 63 -22.26 4.92 3.32
C ASP A 63 -22.94 4.51 4.64
N GLY A 64 -22.67 3.29 5.08
CA GLY A 64 -23.26 2.74 6.32
C GLY A 64 -22.38 2.90 7.55
N LEU A 65 -21.16 3.41 7.42
CA LEU A 65 -20.12 3.51 8.45
C LEU A 65 -19.82 2.13 9.09
N ASN A 66 -19.96 1.06 8.32
CA ASN A 66 -19.69 -0.29 8.78
C ASN A 66 -18.20 -0.61 8.64
N TYR A 67 -17.64 -1.19 9.67
CA TYR A 67 -16.29 -1.76 9.62
C TYR A 67 -16.31 -3.06 8.82
N LEU A 68 -15.53 -3.12 7.73
CA LEU A 68 -15.51 -4.26 6.81
C LEU A 68 -14.34 -5.21 7.04
N GLY A 69 -13.22 -4.70 7.57
CA GLY A 69 -12.05 -5.53 7.82
C GLY A 69 -10.75 -4.73 7.90
N MET A 70 -9.64 -5.44 7.98
CA MET A 70 -8.34 -4.85 8.20
C MET A 70 -7.26 -5.66 7.46
N ILE A 71 -6.23 -4.96 6.99
CA ILE A 71 -5.00 -5.53 6.44
C ILE A 71 -3.83 -5.05 7.31
N SER A 72 -2.94 -5.98 7.70
CA SER A 72 -1.66 -5.59 8.29
C SER A 72 -0.77 -4.99 7.22
N THR A 73 -0.16 -3.85 7.52
CA THR A 73 0.72 -3.13 6.60
C THR A 73 2.18 -3.13 7.07
N GLY A 74 2.52 -4.00 8.03
CA GLY A 74 3.87 -4.14 8.54
C GLY A 74 4.42 -2.85 9.15
N TYR A 75 5.71 -2.61 8.99
CA TYR A 75 6.36 -1.41 9.54
C TYR A 75 6.09 -0.20 8.66
N ALA A 76 5.22 0.71 9.11
CA ALA A 76 4.89 1.97 8.45
C ALA A 76 4.53 1.83 6.95
N GLY A 77 3.75 0.82 6.59
CA GLY A 77 3.40 0.56 5.21
C GLY A 77 2.52 1.64 4.59
N ASN A 78 2.83 2.01 3.35
CA ASN A 78 2.04 2.92 2.54
C ASN A 78 1.25 2.15 1.50
N ALA A 79 -0.03 2.47 1.34
CA ALA A 79 -0.94 1.71 0.51
C ALA A 79 -1.55 2.51 -0.63
N THR A 80 -1.85 1.82 -1.74
CA THR A 80 -2.62 2.36 -2.86
C THR A 80 -3.40 1.26 -3.56
N LEU A 81 -4.49 1.60 -4.23
CA LEU A 81 -5.29 0.67 -5.01
C LEU A 81 -4.76 0.53 -6.44
N SER A 82 -4.98 -0.64 -7.05
CA SER A 82 -4.91 -0.79 -8.50
C SER A 82 -5.97 0.09 -9.20
N LEU A 83 -5.78 0.38 -10.48
CA LEU A 83 -6.73 1.21 -11.23
C LEU A 83 -8.13 0.59 -11.31
N ASP A 84 -8.21 -0.73 -11.41
CA ASP A 84 -9.48 -1.48 -11.42
C ASP A 84 -10.02 -1.76 -10.00
N ARG A 85 -9.31 -1.30 -8.96
CA ARG A 85 -9.63 -1.45 -7.53
C ARG A 85 -9.76 -2.91 -7.06
N LYS A 86 -9.22 -3.87 -7.78
CA LYS A 86 -9.26 -5.29 -7.38
C LYS A 86 -8.09 -5.71 -6.52
N GLU A 87 -6.98 -4.98 -6.61
CA GLU A 87 -5.79 -5.21 -5.82
C GLU A 87 -5.46 -3.97 -4.98
N LEU A 88 -4.93 -4.22 -3.81
CA LEU A 88 -4.31 -3.22 -2.95
C LEU A 88 -2.83 -3.52 -2.86
N TYR A 89 -2.01 -2.52 -3.15
CA TYR A 89 -0.55 -2.57 -3.05
C TYR A 89 -0.09 -1.87 -1.78
N VAL A 90 0.77 -2.52 -1.02
CA VAL A 90 1.32 -1.98 0.23
C VAL A 90 2.85 -2.04 0.15
N ALA A 91 3.51 -0.89 0.02
CA ALA A 91 4.96 -0.82 0.18
C ALA A 91 5.28 -0.82 1.68
N THR A 92 6.02 -1.83 2.12
CA THR A 92 6.26 -2.05 3.55
C THR A 92 7.63 -2.63 3.84
N THR A 93 8.00 -2.60 5.11
CA THR A 93 9.20 -3.21 5.66
C THR A 93 8.84 -4.31 6.65
N TYR A 94 9.56 -5.40 6.58
CA TYR A 94 9.53 -6.46 7.58
C TYR A 94 10.92 -6.64 8.20
N TYR A 95 10.94 -6.90 9.51
CA TYR A 95 12.13 -7.32 10.22
C TYR A 95 11.94 -8.73 10.73
N SER A 96 12.98 -9.55 10.64
CA SER A 96 12.93 -10.97 11.06
C SER A 96 12.56 -11.19 12.54
N ARG A 97 12.60 -10.13 13.35
CA ARG A 97 12.25 -10.13 14.79
C ARG A 97 11.36 -8.94 15.14
N LEU A 98 10.30 -8.73 14.39
CA LEU A 98 9.29 -7.69 14.56
C LEU A 98 9.82 -6.25 14.34
N SER A 99 10.68 -5.74 15.24
CA SER A 99 11.22 -4.37 15.19
C SER A 99 12.73 -4.32 14.94
N ARG A 100 13.39 -5.46 14.76
CA ARG A 100 14.84 -5.61 14.58
C ARG A 100 15.19 -6.87 13.81
N GLY A 101 16.48 -7.01 13.50
CA GLY A 101 17.02 -8.16 12.78
C GLY A 101 17.20 -7.86 11.30
N GLU A 102 17.13 -8.88 10.47
CA GLU A 102 17.24 -8.73 9.02
C GLU A 102 16.03 -7.95 8.47
N ARG A 103 16.33 -6.95 7.63
CA ARG A 103 15.34 -6.07 7.02
C ARG A 103 15.05 -6.52 5.60
N SER A 104 13.78 -6.68 5.27
CA SER A 104 13.30 -6.88 3.91
C SER A 104 12.25 -5.82 3.57
N GLU A 105 12.22 -5.37 2.33
CA GLU A 105 11.20 -4.46 1.83
C GLU A 105 10.51 -5.07 0.62
N VAL A 106 9.20 -4.94 0.62
CA VAL A 106 8.35 -5.53 -0.39
C VAL A 106 7.21 -4.58 -0.75
N VAL A 107 6.59 -4.83 -1.88
CA VAL A 107 5.23 -4.41 -2.20
C VAL A 107 4.35 -5.63 -2.02
N ASP A 108 3.58 -5.67 -0.94
CA ASP A 108 2.54 -6.68 -0.73
C ASP A 108 1.35 -6.42 -1.63
N ILE A 109 0.72 -7.49 -2.08
CA ILE A 109 -0.45 -7.45 -2.94
C ILE A 109 -1.60 -8.16 -2.23
N HIS A 110 -2.68 -7.43 -2.00
CA HIS A 110 -3.89 -7.95 -1.37
C HIS A 110 -5.07 -7.89 -2.33
N ASP A 111 -5.96 -8.87 -2.22
CA ASP A 111 -7.26 -8.86 -2.87
C ASP A 111 -8.20 -7.91 -2.12
N THR A 112 -8.85 -6.99 -2.83
CA THR A 112 -9.72 -5.99 -2.17
C THR A 112 -11.08 -6.54 -1.75
N GLN A 113 -11.45 -7.72 -2.22
CA GLN A 113 -12.73 -8.35 -1.89
C GLN A 113 -12.61 -9.33 -0.72
N THR A 114 -11.49 -10.02 -0.61
CA THR A 114 -11.25 -11.00 0.47
C THR A 114 -10.28 -10.50 1.53
N LEU A 115 -9.53 -9.43 1.24
CA LEU A 115 -8.43 -8.87 2.03
C LEU A 115 -7.25 -9.85 2.21
N GLU A 116 -7.25 -10.97 1.47
CA GLU A 116 -6.16 -11.95 1.53
C GLU A 116 -4.90 -11.41 0.85
N HIS A 117 -3.77 -11.76 1.43
CA HIS A 117 -2.48 -11.58 0.80
C HIS A 117 -2.34 -12.53 -0.41
N ARG A 118 -2.04 -11.97 -1.58
CA ARG A 118 -1.94 -12.71 -2.85
C ARG A 118 -0.50 -12.91 -3.31
N GLY A 119 0.44 -12.23 -2.70
CA GLY A 119 1.86 -12.30 -3.02
C GLY A 119 2.59 -11.00 -2.75
N GLU A 120 3.89 -11.02 -2.95
CA GLU A 120 4.76 -9.87 -2.72
C GLU A 120 5.74 -9.66 -3.86
N ILE A 121 6.24 -8.45 -3.99
CA ILE A 121 7.32 -8.08 -4.91
C ILE A 121 8.44 -7.49 -4.07
N ALA A 122 9.60 -8.17 -4.03
CA ALA A 122 10.78 -7.66 -3.34
C ALA A 122 11.29 -6.38 -4.00
N ILE A 123 11.57 -5.37 -3.18
CA ILE A 123 12.12 -4.07 -3.60
C ILE A 123 13.39 -3.75 -2.80
N PRO A 124 14.27 -2.85 -3.28
CA PRO A 124 15.41 -2.38 -2.50
C PRO A 124 14.98 -1.75 -1.17
N ALA A 125 15.75 -2.00 -0.11
CA ALA A 125 15.46 -1.53 1.26
C ALA A 125 15.72 -0.01 1.41
N ARG A 126 14.91 0.82 0.78
CA ARG A 126 15.08 2.29 0.64
C ARG A 126 13.81 3.10 0.77
N HIS A 127 12.62 2.46 0.81
CA HIS A 127 11.37 3.20 0.75
C HIS A 127 11.18 4.13 1.97
N ALA A 128 10.40 5.18 1.78
CA ALA A 128 10.07 6.13 2.83
C ALA A 128 9.10 5.50 3.83
N GLN A 129 9.51 5.45 5.08
CA GLN A 129 8.75 4.80 6.18
C GLN A 129 8.05 5.80 7.10
N ALA A 130 8.02 7.05 6.75
CA ALA A 130 7.40 8.07 7.57
C ALA A 130 6.24 8.71 6.84
N LEU A 131 5.16 8.92 7.53
CA LEU A 131 4.01 9.71 7.12
C LEU A 131 3.13 9.05 6.02
N PRO A 132 1.80 9.11 6.18
CA PRO A 132 0.82 8.51 5.27
C PRO A 132 0.50 9.45 4.09
N TYR A 133 1.51 9.88 3.32
CA TYR A 133 1.26 10.70 2.15
C TYR A 133 0.86 9.85 0.94
N LYS A 134 -0.20 10.25 0.24
CA LYS A 134 -0.63 9.60 -1.01
C LYS A 134 0.49 9.52 -2.05
N GLY A 135 1.36 10.53 -2.10
CA GLY A 135 2.49 10.58 -3.02
C GLY A 135 3.67 9.65 -2.71
N LEU A 136 3.61 8.83 -1.64
CA LEU A 136 4.67 7.87 -1.33
C LEU A 136 4.52 6.55 -2.09
N ILE A 137 3.33 6.22 -2.57
CA ILE A 137 3.07 5.07 -3.43
C ILE A 137 1.95 5.42 -4.42
N ARG A 138 2.20 5.30 -5.72
CA ARG A 138 1.22 5.64 -6.75
C ARG A 138 1.35 4.72 -7.95
N PRO A 139 0.25 4.19 -8.51
CA PRO A 139 0.27 3.51 -9.79
C PRO A 139 0.40 4.51 -10.94
N SER A 140 0.96 4.08 -12.06
CA SER A 140 0.94 4.84 -13.32
C SER A 140 -0.47 4.89 -13.92
N ALA A 141 -0.71 5.84 -14.84
CA ALA A 141 -2.02 6.03 -15.46
C ALA A 141 -2.55 4.80 -16.22
N ASP A 142 -1.67 3.95 -16.72
CA ASP A 142 -2.02 2.70 -17.43
C ASP A 142 -2.01 1.47 -16.50
N GLY A 143 -1.65 1.64 -15.22
CA GLY A 143 -1.54 0.55 -14.25
C GLY A 143 -0.38 -0.41 -14.47
N ARG A 144 0.54 -0.12 -15.39
CA ARG A 144 1.71 -0.97 -15.65
C ARG A 144 2.76 -0.83 -14.55
N TRP A 145 3.02 0.40 -14.12
CA TRP A 145 4.05 0.72 -13.14
C TRP A 145 3.46 1.07 -11.79
N LEU A 146 4.18 0.71 -10.74
CA LEU A 146 3.96 1.23 -9.41
C LEU A 146 5.22 1.98 -8.99
N TYR A 147 5.02 3.20 -8.54
CA TYR A 147 6.07 4.09 -8.06
C TYR A 147 6.08 4.11 -6.54
N VAL A 148 7.23 3.85 -5.94
CA VAL A 148 7.41 3.89 -4.48
C VAL A 148 8.50 4.91 -4.15
N GLN A 149 8.18 5.90 -3.35
CA GLN A 149 9.11 6.93 -2.90
C GLN A 149 10.14 6.35 -1.93
N ASN A 150 11.40 6.59 -2.20
CA ASN A 150 12.52 6.22 -1.34
C ASN A 150 13.05 7.44 -0.59
N ALA A 151 13.58 7.21 0.62
CA ALA A 151 14.16 8.25 1.47
C ALA A 151 15.66 8.03 1.73
N THR A 152 16.16 6.81 1.61
CA THR A 152 17.53 6.46 2.00
C THR A 152 18.29 5.74 0.89
N PRO A 153 19.62 5.98 0.76
CA PRO A 153 20.43 6.99 1.43
C PRO A 153 20.16 8.40 0.90
N ALA A 154 19.43 8.53 -0.21
CA ALA A 154 18.99 9.77 -0.82
C ALA A 154 17.61 9.57 -1.46
N SER A 155 16.90 10.65 -1.76
CA SER A 155 15.61 10.58 -2.47
C SER A 155 15.76 9.89 -3.82
N SER A 156 14.93 8.90 -4.04
CA SER A 156 14.78 8.19 -5.31
C SER A 156 13.36 7.61 -5.41
N VAL A 157 13.02 7.06 -6.56
CA VAL A 157 11.75 6.37 -6.79
C VAL A 157 12.05 4.95 -7.26
N THR A 158 11.55 3.97 -6.53
CA THR A 158 11.51 2.59 -6.98
C THR A 158 10.38 2.43 -7.99
N VAL A 159 10.70 1.85 -9.14
CA VAL A 159 9.75 1.50 -10.20
C VAL A 159 9.53 0.00 -10.17
N VAL A 160 8.28 -0.42 -10.00
CA VAL A 160 7.87 -1.83 -10.02
C VAL A 160 7.04 -2.09 -11.26
N ASP A 161 7.34 -3.14 -12.00
CA ASP A 161 6.52 -3.64 -13.10
C ASP A 161 5.41 -4.54 -12.51
N LEU A 162 4.19 -4.01 -12.45
CA LEU A 162 3.03 -4.74 -11.91
C LEU A 162 2.60 -5.91 -12.79
N LYS A 163 2.81 -5.81 -14.11
CA LYS A 163 2.48 -6.89 -15.04
C LYS A 163 3.44 -8.06 -14.89
N ALA A 164 4.74 -7.75 -14.77
CA ALA A 164 5.79 -8.78 -14.60
C ALA A 164 5.97 -9.19 -13.13
N ARG A 165 5.32 -8.52 -12.17
CA ARG A 165 5.43 -8.74 -10.72
C ARG A 165 6.89 -8.70 -10.25
N LYS A 166 7.62 -7.66 -10.62
CA LYS A 166 9.04 -7.52 -10.26
C LYS A 166 9.48 -6.07 -10.12
N PHE A 167 10.54 -5.87 -9.35
CA PHE A 167 11.33 -4.66 -9.38
C PHE A 167 11.87 -4.42 -10.80
N ALA A 168 11.73 -3.19 -11.30
CA ALA A 168 12.21 -2.79 -12.62
C ALA A 168 13.45 -1.89 -12.52
N ALA A 169 13.36 -0.78 -11.82
CA ALA A 169 14.46 0.20 -11.71
C ALA A 169 14.34 1.06 -10.45
N GLU A 170 15.42 1.76 -10.14
CA GLU A 170 15.45 2.85 -9.18
C GLU A 170 15.87 4.13 -9.90
N ILE A 171 15.08 5.18 -9.77
CA ILE A 171 15.31 6.48 -10.40
C ILE A 171 15.72 7.50 -9.33
N ALA A 172 16.96 7.96 -9.36
CA ALA A 172 17.45 8.98 -8.44
C ALA A 172 16.71 10.31 -8.64
N THR A 173 16.18 10.88 -7.54
CA THR A 173 15.45 12.16 -7.51
C THR A 173 15.98 13.06 -6.38
N PRO A 174 17.30 13.37 -6.35
CA PRO A 174 17.90 14.06 -5.24
C PRO A 174 17.26 15.44 -5.01
N GLY A 175 16.89 15.71 -3.75
CA GLY A 175 16.21 16.96 -3.35
C GLY A 175 14.75 17.07 -3.76
N CYS A 176 14.16 16.01 -4.34
CA CYS A 176 12.76 16.00 -4.73
C CYS A 176 11.99 14.92 -3.96
N TRP A 177 10.72 15.16 -3.72
CA TRP A 177 9.86 14.36 -2.86
C TRP A 177 8.47 14.18 -3.45
N ILE A 178 7.77 13.12 -3.08
CA ILE A 178 6.47 12.64 -3.58
C ILE A 178 6.45 12.28 -5.07
N VAL A 179 5.64 11.30 -5.40
CA VAL A 179 5.41 10.85 -6.77
C VAL A 179 4.05 11.33 -7.26
N ILE A 180 4.04 11.98 -8.40
CA ILE A 180 2.86 12.55 -9.06
C ILE A 180 2.79 11.96 -10.47
N PRO A 181 2.05 10.86 -10.70
CA PRO A 181 1.92 10.27 -12.03
C PRO A 181 1.19 11.21 -12.99
N SER A 182 1.67 11.29 -14.24
CA SER A 182 0.88 11.87 -15.34
C SER A 182 -0.40 11.04 -15.54
N GLN A 183 -1.50 11.66 -15.85
CA GLN A 183 -2.76 10.97 -16.13
C GLN A 183 -2.92 10.59 -17.61
N SER A 184 -2.18 11.25 -18.51
CA SER A 184 -2.21 11.00 -19.95
C SER A 184 -1.07 10.10 -20.44
N ALA A 185 -0.04 9.86 -19.63
CA ALA A 185 1.13 9.05 -20.02
C ALA A 185 1.50 8.03 -18.96
N GLY A 186 1.34 6.74 -19.27
CA GLY A 186 1.64 5.63 -18.34
C GLY A 186 3.10 5.50 -17.94
N ASN A 187 4.02 6.04 -18.71
CA ASN A 187 5.46 5.97 -18.46
C ASN A 187 6.05 7.27 -17.90
N ARG A 188 5.22 8.17 -17.33
CA ARG A 188 5.69 9.47 -16.84
C ARG A 188 5.15 9.79 -15.46
N PHE A 189 6.03 10.37 -14.64
CA PHE A 189 5.66 10.95 -13.35
C PHE A 189 6.49 12.21 -13.07
N ALA A 190 6.03 13.03 -12.13
CA ALA A 190 6.76 14.19 -11.64
C ALA A 190 7.04 14.06 -10.14
N THR A 191 7.98 14.87 -9.64
CA THR A 191 8.31 15.02 -8.23
C THR A 191 8.43 16.49 -7.89
N LEU A 192 8.03 16.87 -6.66
CA LEU A 192 8.19 18.22 -6.14
C LEU A 192 9.59 18.38 -5.54
N CYS A 193 10.29 19.44 -5.86
CA CYS A 193 11.68 19.65 -5.43
C CYS A 193 11.79 20.78 -4.39
N GLY A 194 12.68 20.61 -3.42
CA GLY A 194 12.91 21.56 -2.34
C GLY A 194 13.53 22.91 -2.78
N ASP A 195 13.95 23.04 -4.04
CA ASP A 195 14.42 24.29 -4.63
C ASP A 195 13.29 25.14 -5.23
N GLY A 196 12.04 24.73 -5.04
CA GLY A 196 10.87 25.43 -5.57
C GLY A 196 10.51 25.06 -7.01
N THR A 197 11.07 23.98 -7.56
CA THR A 197 10.79 23.46 -8.90
C THR A 197 10.04 22.14 -8.84
N MET A 198 9.59 21.66 -9.99
CA MET A 198 9.18 20.27 -10.22
C MET A 198 10.10 19.59 -11.20
N GLN A 199 10.33 18.30 -11.02
CA GLN A 199 11.05 17.47 -11.98
C GLN A 199 10.08 16.43 -12.58
N SER A 200 9.98 16.38 -13.91
CA SER A 200 9.32 15.29 -14.64
C SER A 200 10.36 14.25 -15.04
N ILE A 201 9.92 12.98 -15.03
CA ILE A 201 10.69 11.78 -15.36
C ILE A 201 9.88 10.97 -16.35
N VAL A 202 10.50 10.65 -17.48
CA VAL A 202 9.95 9.72 -18.49
C VAL A 202 10.73 8.42 -18.41
N LEU A 203 10.02 7.31 -18.33
CA LEU A 203 10.58 5.97 -18.30
C LEU A 203 10.71 5.40 -19.71
N ASP A 204 11.70 4.53 -19.89
CA ASP A 204 11.79 3.64 -21.03
C ASP A 204 10.86 2.42 -20.88
N ASP A 205 10.84 1.53 -21.86
CA ASP A 205 9.98 0.35 -21.88
C ASP A 205 10.33 -0.70 -20.80
N ASN A 206 11.51 -0.58 -20.18
CA ASN A 206 11.98 -1.45 -19.10
C ASN A 206 11.81 -0.82 -17.71
N GLY A 207 11.23 0.38 -17.63
CA GLY A 207 11.06 1.13 -16.38
C GLY A 207 12.27 1.95 -15.95
N GLY A 208 13.33 1.96 -16.76
CA GLY A 208 14.53 2.79 -16.55
C GLY A 208 14.29 4.25 -16.92
N LEU A 209 15.23 5.11 -16.55
CA LEU A 209 15.18 6.54 -16.89
C LEU A 209 15.44 6.73 -18.39
N LYS A 210 14.47 7.27 -19.12
CA LYS A 210 14.62 7.70 -20.51
C LYS A 210 15.03 9.18 -20.59
N SER A 211 14.30 10.04 -19.90
CA SER A 211 14.58 11.48 -19.89
C SER A 211 14.06 12.13 -18.62
N ARG A 212 14.55 13.32 -18.32
CA ARG A 212 14.03 14.19 -17.25
C ARG A 212 14.04 15.64 -17.67
N ALA A 213 13.09 16.41 -17.15
CA ALA A 213 13.02 17.85 -17.35
C ALA A 213 12.60 18.54 -16.05
N ARG A 214 12.96 19.81 -15.89
CA ARG A 214 12.56 20.63 -14.73
C ARG A 214 11.69 21.80 -15.18
N SER A 215 10.72 22.15 -14.34
CA SER A 215 9.97 23.40 -14.46
C SER A 215 10.86 24.62 -14.17
N ALA A 216 10.38 25.81 -14.45
CA ALA A 216 10.86 27.01 -13.75
C ALA A 216 10.52 26.90 -12.25
N ARG A 217 11.24 27.69 -11.41
CA ARG A 217 10.84 27.85 -10.00
C ARG A 217 9.47 28.52 -9.95
N PHE A 218 8.54 28.00 -9.16
CA PHE A 218 7.20 28.52 -9.03
C PHE A 218 6.80 28.88 -7.60
N PHE A 219 7.55 28.39 -6.59
CA PHE A 219 7.36 28.80 -5.20
C PHE A 219 8.72 29.05 -4.53
N HIS A 220 8.70 29.76 -3.41
CA HIS A 220 9.90 30.01 -2.61
C HIS A 220 9.81 29.21 -1.31
N PRO A 221 10.64 28.17 -1.14
CA PRO A 221 10.47 27.23 -0.03
C PRO A 221 10.64 27.84 1.37
N ASP A 222 11.45 28.90 1.49
CA ASP A 222 11.69 29.57 2.79
C ASP A 222 10.66 30.68 3.10
N GLU A 223 9.99 31.24 2.09
CA GLU A 223 9.05 32.36 2.24
C GLU A 223 7.60 31.93 2.19
N ASP A 224 7.27 31.00 1.28
CA ASP A 224 5.93 30.50 1.06
C ASP A 224 5.97 29.05 0.52
N PRO A 225 6.30 28.06 1.35
CA PRO A 225 6.36 26.65 0.93
C PRO A 225 4.98 26.13 0.52
N VAL A 226 4.97 25.20 -0.43
CA VAL A 226 3.75 24.48 -0.80
C VAL A 226 3.57 23.21 0.03
N PHE A 227 2.34 22.87 0.33
CA PHE A 227 2.01 21.59 0.97
C PHE A 227 2.21 20.43 -0.02
N VAL A 228 2.69 19.30 0.50
CA VAL A 228 2.83 18.06 -0.29
C VAL A 228 1.48 17.34 -0.48
N GLN A 229 0.49 17.66 0.37
CA GLN A 229 -0.89 17.23 0.19
C GLN A 229 -1.49 18.03 -0.96
N SER A 230 -1.71 17.35 -2.06
CA SER A 230 -2.12 17.95 -3.33
C SER A 230 -2.97 16.94 -4.11
N ASP A 231 -3.73 17.42 -5.07
CA ASP A 231 -4.58 16.57 -5.90
C ASP A 231 -4.64 17.09 -7.33
N ASN A 232 -5.24 16.31 -8.24
CA ASN A 232 -5.25 16.62 -9.66
C ASN A 232 -6.64 16.56 -10.29
N ILE A 233 -6.81 17.32 -11.37
CA ILE A 233 -7.92 17.21 -12.33
C ILE A 233 -7.30 16.95 -13.70
N GLY A 234 -7.37 15.71 -14.16
CA GLY A 234 -6.59 15.28 -15.33
C GLY A 234 -5.09 15.43 -15.08
N ASP A 235 -4.34 15.96 -16.04
CA ASP A 235 -2.91 16.24 -15.90
C ASP A 235 -2.58 17.54 -15.16
N ARG A 236 -3.57 18.33 -14.77
CA ARG A 236 -3.34 19.53 -13.94
C ARG A 236 -3.35 19.14 -12.48
N HIS A 237 -2.20 19.32 -11.83
CA HIS A 237 -1.98 19.05 -10.42
C HIS A 237 -1.93 20.35 -9.62
N TYR A 238 -2.71 20.41 -8.52
CA TYR A 238 -2.91 21.63 -7.75
C TYR A 238 -2.20 21.54 -6.40
N PHE A 239 -1.40 22.57 -6.11
CA PHE A 239 -0.73 22.75 -4.83
C PHE A 239 -1.26 24.01 -4.14
N VAL A 240 -1.31 23.98 -2.82
CA VAL A 240 -1.62 25.15 -2.00
C VAL A 240 -0.37 25.52 -1.21
N SER A 241 0.00 26.81 -1.19
CA SER A 241 1.10 27.27 -0.36
C SER A 241 0.65 27.60 1.06
N TYR A 242 1.62 27.81 1.95
CA TYR A 242 1.36 28.21 3.34
C TYR A 242 0.60 29.53 3.43
N LYS A 243 0.83 30.47 2.51
CA LYS A 243 0.11 31.76 2.44
C LYS A 243 -1.21 31.68 1.66
N GLY A 244 -1.63 30.48 1.23
CA GLY A 244 -2.92 30.25 0.55
C GLY A 244 -2.90 30.50 -0.96
N GLN A 245 -1.74 30.61 -1.58
CA GLN A 245 -1.63 30.67 -3.05
C GLN A 245 -1.91 29.29 -3.64
N VAL A 246 -2.59 29.24 -4.79
CA VAL A 246 -2.88 28.00 -5.51
C VAL A 246 -2.06 27.97 -6.80
N TYR A 247 -1.23 26.96 -6.93
CA TYR A 247 -0.43 26.71 -8.13
C TYR A 247 -1.00 25.52 -8.90
N ALA A 248 -1.10 25.64 -10.22
CA ALA A 248 -1.52 24.55 -11.09
C ALA A 248 -0.35 24.13 -11.99
N ALA A 249 0.11 22.89 -11.82
CA ALA A 249 1.16 22.29 -12.64
C ALA A 249 0.53 21.40 -13.72
N ASP A 250 0.78 21.70 -14.99
CA ASP A 250 0.41 20.87 -16.13
C ASP A 250 1.50 19.81 -16.37
N LEU A 251 1.11 18.53 -16.26
CA LEU A 251 1.97 17.36 -16.43
C LEU A 251 1.67 16.59 -17.72
N SER A 252 0.94 17.18 -18.67
CA SER A 252 0.62 16.56 -19.95
C SER A 252 1.82 16.43 -20.88
N GLY A 253 2.82 17.31 -20.74
CA GLY A 253 4.06 17.30 -21.51
C GLY A 253 5.24 16.65 -20.78
N ASP A 254 6.37 16.48 -21.48
CA ASP A 254 7.60 15.96 -20.89
C ASP A 254 8.23 16.93 -19.88
N LYS A 255 7.95 18.20 -19.99
CA LYS A 255 8.38 19.24 -19.06
C LYS A 255 7.18 19.78 -18.29
N PRO A 256 7.21 19.81 -16.94
CA PRO A 256 6.15 20.42 -16.16
C PRO A 256 6.05 21.92 -16.43
N MET A 257 4.83 22.38 -16.68
CA MET A 257 4.51 23.80 -16.81
C MET A 257 3.65 24.20 -15.63
N VAL A 258 4.04 25.25 -14.90
CA VAL A 258 3.32 25.71 -13.73
C VAL A 258 2.80 27.11 -13.98
N ASP A 259 1.48 27.28 -13.86
CA ASP A 259 0.84 28.58 -13.91
C ASP A 259 1.13 29.33 -12.62
N ALA A 260 1.47 30.60 -12.74
CA ALA A 260 1.56 31.51 -11.59
C ALA A 260 0.16 31.70 -10.98
N PRO A 261 0.07 31.91 -9.65
CA PRO A 261 -1.20 32.19 -8.98
C PRO A 261 -1.77 33.55 -9.35
#